data_b2d27a83372b66d94c87015fd16122c1
#
_entry.id   b2d27a83372b66d94c87015fd16122c1
#
_cell.length_a   1.000
_cell.length_b   1.000
_cell.length_c   1.000
_cell.angle_alpha   90.00
_cell.angle_beta   90.00
_cell.angle_gamma   90.00
#
_symmetry.space_group_name_H-M   'P 1'
#
loop_
_entity.id
_entity.type
_entity.pdbx_description
1 polymer ?
#
loop_
_entity_poly.entity_id
_entity_poly.type
_entity_poly.pdbx_seq_one_letter_code
_entity_poly.pdbx_strand_id
1 'polypeptide(L)'
;MLTVALALVLACPQRIHVTAPSARATTATLTVTECGRRVLGPWRARVGYRGVSAHHREGDGTTPAGTFAIGPVVYGLDADPGVRLRYHRLRCGDWWDEDPRSRSYNRFRHVACGATPSFRGGSEALWRATVAYRELAVVEYNTAPAVPGRGSGIFLHADTGHATNGCVSLPRNDLVVLLRRLRPGASLTIGA
;
A
#
# COMPACT_ATOMS: atom_id res chain seq x y z
N MET A 1 -15.85 -14.77 -45.52
CA MET A 1 -14.87 -14.28 -44.52
C MET A 1 -15.64 -13.64 -43.36
N LEU A 2 -15.78 -14.35 -42.23
CA LEU A 2 -16.41 -13.81 -41.02
C LEU A 2 -15.36 -13.05 -40.22
N THR A 3 -15.49 -11.74 -40.12
CA THR A 3 -14.67 -10.90 -39.26
C THR A 3 -15.21 -11.04 -37.83
N VAL A 4 -14.51 -11.79 -36.99
CA VAL A 4 -14.81 -11.84 -35.55
C VAL A 4 -14.32 -10.54 -34.93
N ALA A 5 -15.21 -9.61 -34.63
CA ALA A 5 -14.93 -8.42 -33.86
C ALA A 5 -14.66 -8.85 -32.41
N LEU A 6 -13.39 -8.86 -32.00
CA LEU A 6 -12.99 -9.05 -30.63
C LEU A 6 -13.39 -7.79 -29.82
N ALA A 7 -14.55 -7.85 -29.17
CA ALA A 7 -14.98 -6.79 -28.26
C ALA A 7 -14.00 -6.76 -27.08
N LEU A 8 -13.13 -5.74 -27.04
CA LEU A 8 -12.30 -5.42 -25.87
C LEU A 8 -13.26 -5.02 -24.75
N VAL A 9 -13.59 -5.95 -23.86
CA VAL A 9 -14.30 -5.62 -22.63
C VAL A 9 -13.34 -4.77 -21.79
N LEU A 10 -13.46 -3.46 -21.87
CA LEU A 10 -12.76 -2.53 -21.00
C LEU A 10 -13.13 -2.89 -19.56
N ALA A 11 -12.20 -3.53 -18.87
CA ALA A 11 -12.39 -3.87 -17.45
C ALA A 11 -12.65 -2.57 -16.69
N CYS A 12 -13.76 -2.53 -15.95
CA CYS A 12 -14.12 -1.37 -15.16
C CYS A 12 -13.02 -1.01 -14.17
N PRO A 13 -12.66 0.27 -14.07
CA PRO A 13 -11.65 0.72 -13.12
C PRO A 13 -12.06 0.39 -11.68
N GLN A 14 -11.15 -0.20 -10.95
CA GLN A 14 -11.29 -0.46 -9.52
C GLN A 14 -10.62 0.68 -8.76
N ARG A 15 -11.38 1.36 -7.91
CA ARG A 15 -10.91 2.49 -7.14
C ARG A 15 -11.17 2.29 -5.66
N ILE A 16 -10.11 2.43 -4.87
CA ILE A 16 -10.16 2.46 -3.42
C ILE A 16 -10.19 3.94 -3.01
N HIS A 17 -11.08 4.30 -2.11
CA HIS A 17 -11.20 5.64 -1.57
C HIS A 17 -10.96 5.60 -0.06
N VAL A 18 -10.02 6.39 0.42
CA VAL A 18 -9.71 6.61 1.83
C VAL A 18 -10.02 8.07 2.13
N THR A 19 -11.11 8.30 2.86
CA THR A 19 -11.59 9.64 3.18
C THR A 19 -11.47 9.89 4.68
N ALA A 20 -10.58 10.79 5.06
CA ALA A 20 -10.45 11.27 6.43
C ALA A 20 -11.44 12.43 6.66
N PRO A 21 -12.05 12.55 7.86
CA PRO A 21 -13.00 13.64 8.15
C PRO A 21 -12.34 15.02 8.23
N SER A 22 -11.02 15.08 8.37
CA SER A 22 -10.22 16.30 8.30
C SER A 22 -8.74 15.95 8.05
N ALA A 23 -7.95 16.93 7.62
CA ALA A 23 -6.52 16.74 7.38
C ALA A 23 -5.72 16.29 8.63
N ARG A 24 -6.24 16.53 9.85
CA ARG A 24 -5.59 16.12 11.10
C ARG A 24 -6.13 14.81 11.67
N ALA A 25 -7.17 14.24 11.06
CA ALA A 25 -7.75 12.99 11.54
C ALA A 25 -6.77 11.83 11.33
N THR A 26 -6.67 10.96 12.31
CA THR A 26 -5.85 9.73 12.28
C THR A 26 -6.67 8.50 11.90
N THR A 27 -7.97 8.68 11.68
CA THR A 27 -8.90 7.67 11.20
C THR A 27 -9.57 8.14 9.93
N ALA A 28 -9.95 7.20 9.08
CA ALA A 28 -10.61 7.44 7.81
C ALA A 28 -11.67 6.37 7.53
N THR A 29 -12.47 6.59 6.53
CA THR A 29 -13.37 5.59 5.96
C THR A 29 -12.78 5.08 4.65
N LEU A 30 -12.70 3.76 4.48
CA LEU A 30 -12.29 3.14 3.23
C LEU A 30 -13.49 2.51 2.53
N THR A 31 -13.65 2.81 1.24
CA THR A 31 -14.62 2.18 0.34
C THR A 31 -13.94 1.75 -0.95
N VAL A 32 -14.51 0.77 -1.64
CA VAL A 32 -14.06 0.34 -2.97
C VAL A 32 -15.19 0.46 -3.95
N THR A 33 -14.90 1.04 -5.12
CA THR A 33 -15.85 1.14 -6.23
C THR A 33 -15.33 0.39 -7.45
N GLU A 34 -16.26 -0.23 -8.18
CA GLU A 34 -16.03 -0.80 -9.52
C GLU A 34 -17.13 -0.26 -10.44
N CYS A 35 -16.78 0.25 -11.61
CA CYS A 35 -17.74 0.92 -12.52
C CYS A 35 -18.57 2.02 -11.83
N GLY A 36 -18.00 2.75 -10.89
CA GLY A 36 -18.70 3.78 -10.11
C GLY A 36 -19.63 3.25 -9.02
N ARG A 37 -19.82 1.95 -8.88
CA ARG A 37 -20.63 1.36 -7.81
C ARG A 37 -19.78 0.89 -6.66
N ARG A 38 -20.19 1.19 -5.42
CA ARG A 38 -19.52 0.66 -4.24
C ARG A 38 -19.71 -0.85 -4.15
N VAL A 39 -18.60 -1.57 -4.03
CA VAL A 39 -18.56 -3.04 -3.94
C VAL A 39 -18.01 -3.55 -2.62
N LEU A 40 -17.24 -2.74 -1.88
CA LEU A 40 -16.74 -3.04 -0.53
C LEU A 40 -16.78 -1.82 0.38
N GLY A 41 -16.83 -2.05 1.68
CA GLY A 41 -16.92 -1.02 2.70
C GLY A 41 -18.34 -0.45 2.89
N PRO A 42 -18.52 0.65 3.67
CA PRO A 42 -17.46 1.41 4.32
C PRO A 42 -16.78 0.64 5.46
N TRP A 43 -15.47 0.74 5.55
CA TRP A 43 -14.68 0.18 6.62
C TRP A 43 -13.90 1.27 7.34
N ARG A 44 -13.68 1.10 8.64
CA ARG A 44 -12.80 1.98 9.38
C ARG A 44 -11.35 1.71 8.97
N ALA A 45 -10.63 2.76 8.58
CA ALA A 45 -9.21 2.76 8.31
C ALA A 45 -8.47 3.66 9.29
N ARG A 46 -7.15 3.47 9.43
CA ARG A 46 -6.27 4.42 10.09
C ARG A 46 -5.29 4.97 9.09
N VAL A 47 -4.86 6.19 9.33
CA VAL A 47 -3.88 6.92 8.54
C VAL A 47 -2.77 7.44 9.45
N GLY A 48 -1.87 8.25 8.93
CA GLY A 48 -0.73 8.80 9.63
C GLY A 48 -1.09 9.44 10.98
N TYR A 49 -0.20 9.33 11.97
CA TYR A 49 -0.43 9.92 13.30
C TYR A 49 -0.47 11.46 13.29
N ARG A 50 -0.07 12.08 12.19
CA ARG A 50 -0.24 13.52 11.93
C ARG A 50 -1.29 13.80 10.84
N GLY A 51 -2.11 12.81 10.49
CA GLY A 51 -3.22 12.94 9.54
C GLY A 51 -2.80 12.75 8.08
N VAL A 52 -3.43 13.49 7.18
CA VAL A 52 -3.29 13.40 5.72
C VAL A 52 -2.73 14.71 5.18
N SER A 53 -1.76 14.67 4.26
CA SER A 53 -1.09 15.87 3.73
C SER A 53 -0.80 15.75 2.23
N ALA A 54 -1.10 16.80 1.47
CA ALA A 54 -0.64 16.94 0.08
C ALA A 54 0.87 17.25 -0.01
N HIS A 55 1.51 17.63 1.11
CA HIS A 55 2.93 17.98 1.20
C HIS A 55 3.73 16.97 2.02
N HIS A 56 3.30 15.68 1.97
CA HIS A 56 3.97 14.59 2.67
C HIS A 56 5.46 14.54 2.39
N ARG A 57 6.25 14.26 3.45
CA ARG A 57 7.71 14.14 3.41
C ARG A 57 8.16 12.91 4.20
N GLU A 58 9.38 12.48 3.93
CA GLU A 58 10.00 11.38 4.67
C GLU A 58 9.96 11.63 6.19
N GLY A 59 9.39 10.65 6.93
CA GLY A 59 9.33 10.68 8.39
C GLY A 59 8.40 11.72 9.02
N ASP A 60 7.57 12.43 8.24
CA ASP A 60 6.69 13.48 8.80
C ASP A 60 5.43 12.96 9.49
N GLY A 61 5.16 11.65 9.40
CA GLY A 61 4.02 11.00 10.06
C GLY A 61 2.66 11.28 9.44
N THR A 62 2.61 11.90 8.26
CA THR A 62 1.36 12.10 7.52
C THR A 62 1.16 11.00 6.48
N THR A 63 -0.07 10.71 6.10
CA THR A 63 -0.38 9.90 4.90
C THR A 63 -0.47 10.83 3.69
N PRO A 64 0.17 10.51 2.54
CA PRO A 64 0.11 11.37 1.37
C PRO A 64 -1.30 11.45 0.79
N ALA A 65 -1.80 12.66 0.57
CA ALA A 65 -3.03 12.92 -0.19
C ALA A 65 -2.77 12.81 -1.69
N GLY A 66 -3.72 12.23 -2.42
CA GLY A 66 -3.64 12.08 -3.88
C GLY A 66 -4.21 10.77 -4.36
N THR A 67 -3.98 10.47 -5.65
CA THR A 67 -4.38 9.20 -6.27
C THR A 67 -3.14 8.47 -6.73
N PHE A 68 -3.00 7.23 -6.31
CA PHE A 68 -1.83 6.38 -6.54
C PHE A 68 -2.27 5.01 -7.09
N ALA A 69 -1.45 4.38 -7.90
CA ALA A 69 -1.66 2.99 -8.27
C ALA A 69 -1.41 2.06 -7.05
N ILE A 70 -2.03 0.91 -7.06
CA ILE A 70 -1.64 -0.21 -6.19
C ILE A 70 -0.59 -1.03 -6.93
N GLY A 71 0.50 -1.35 -6.24
CA GLY A 71 1.60 -2.15 -6.79
C GLY A 71 1.18 -3.54 -7.23
N PRO A 72 1.92 -4.15 -8.16
CA PRO A 72 1.55 -5.42 -8.78
C PRO A 72 1.79 -6.64 -7.87
N VAL A 73 2.36 -6.43 -6.69
CA VAL A 73 2.72 -7.50 -5.75
C VAL A 73 2.08 -7.22 -4.40
N VAL A 74 1.39 -8.22 -3.87
CA VAL A 74 0.97 -8.30 -2.46
C VAL A 74 2.05 -9.06 -1.72
N TYR A 75 2.48 -8.54 -0.58
CA TYR A 75 3.46 -9.17 0.30
C TYR A 75 2.77 -9.65 1.57
N GLY A 76 3.32 -10.65 2.23
CA GLY A 76 2.79 -11.06 3.53
C GLY A 76 3.60 -12.17 4.19
N LEU A 77 3.56 -12.22 5.52
CA LEU A 77 4.20 -13.25 6.35
C LEU A 77 3.43 -14.56 6.30
N ASP A 78 2.12 -14.49 6.18
CA ASP A 78 1.24 -15.65 6.11
C ASP A 78 1.26 -16.30 4.71
N ALA A 79 0.58 -17.40 4.55
CA ALA A 79 0.34 -17.99 3.24
C ALA A 79 -0.53 -17.08 2.38
N ASP A 80 -0.40 -17.19 1.05
CA ASP A 80 -1.25 -16.45 0.12
C ASP A 80 -2.73 -16.63 0.48
N PRO A 81 -3.44 -15.57 0.80
CA PRO A 81 -4.85 -15.64 1.14
C PRO A 81 -5.76 -15.85 -0.09
N GLY A 82 -5.23 -16.04 -1.28
CA GLY A 82 -5.94 -16.19 -2.54
C GLY A 82 -6.09 -14.86 -3.29
N VAL A 83 -5.03 -14.05 -3.34
CA VAL A 83 -5.02 -12.80 -4.10
C VAL A 83 -4.92 -13.03 -5.61
N ARG A 84 -5.36 -12.06 -6.42
CA ARG A 84 -5.27 -12.11 -7.89
C ARG A 84 -3.99 -11.48 -8.43
N LEU A 85 -3.36 -10.62 -7.63
CA LEU A 85 -2.04 -10.06 -7.90
C LEU A 85 -0.97 -11.08 -7.55
N ARG A 86 0.28 -10.85 -7.97
CA ARG A 86 1.38 -11.69 -7.51
C ARG A 86 1.48 -11.64 -6.00
N TYR A 87 1.76 -12.78 -5.37
CA TYR A 87 2.01 -12.85 -3.94
C TYR A 87 3.48 -13.15 -3.68
N HIS A 88 4.09 -12.40 -2.77
CA HIS A 88 5.43 -12.67 -2.26
C HIS A 88 5.37 -12.94 -0.77
N ARG A 89 5.64 -14.19 -0.37
CA ARG A 89 5.71 -14.54 1.04
C ARG A 89 6.99 -13.96 1.64
N LEU A 90 6.83 -13.08 2.61
CA LEU A 90 7.93 -12.42 3.30
C LEU A 90 8.77 -13.41 4.11
N ARG A 91 10.07 -13.23 4.05
CA ARG A 91 11.06 -14.05 4.75
C ARG A 91 12.22 -13.20 5.25
N CYS A 92 13.04 -13.77 6.11
CA CYS A 92 14.27 -13.09 6.56
C CYS A 92 15.07 -12.56 5.38
N GLY A 93 15.45 -11.32 5.46
CA GLY A 93 16.20 -10.63 4.41
C GLY A 93 15.35 -9.80 3.45
N ASP A 94 14.02 -9.80 3.59
CA ASP A 94 13.13 -8.97 2.77
C ASP A 94 12.97 -7.58 3.40
N TRP A 95 13.42 -6.56 2.71
CA TRP A 95 13.46 -5.18 3.16
C TRP A 95 12.66 -4.27 2.24
N TRP A 96 12.13 -3.19 2.81
CA TRP A 96 11.81 -1.98 2.06
C TRP A 96 12.91 -0.96 2.33
N ASP A 97 13.60 -0.52 1.29
CA ASP A 97 14.68 0.45 1.41
C ASP A 97 14.12 1.87 1.47
N GLU A 98 14.28 2.53 2.61
CA GLU A 98 13.80 3.88 2.89
C GLU A 98 14.96 4.87 3.12
N ASP A 99 16.22 4.46 2.81
CA ASP A 99 17.37 5.36 2.91
C ASP A 99 17.38 6.35 1.72
N PRO A 100 17.16 7.65 1.94
CA PRO A 100 17.15 8.64 0.86
C PRO A 100 18.49 8.75 0.10
N ARG A 101 19.57 8.19 0.64
CA ARG A 101 20.89 8.16 0.01
C ARG A 101 21.12 6.90 -0.81
N SER A 102 20.22 5.93 -0.70
CA SER A 102 20.32 4.67 -1.43
C SER A 102 19.83 4.82 -2.87
N ARG A 103 20.51 4.14 -3.79
CA ARG A 103 20.05 4.04 -5.19
C ARG A 103 18.76 3.23 -5.33
N SER A 104 18.41 2.44 -4.33
CA SER A 104 17.18 1.66 -4.27
C SER A 104 16.13 2.25 -3.32
N TYR A 105 16.25 3.55 -2.99
CA TYR A 105 15.28 4.25 -2.18
C TYR A 105 13.84 3.99 -2.64
N ASN A 106 12.98 3.72 -1.67
CA ASN A 106 11.56 3.40 -1.84
C ASN A 106 11.31 2.17 -2.73
N ARG A 107 12.10 1.09 -2.53
CA ARG A 107 11.96 -0.17 -3.26
C ARG A 107 12.13 -1.38 -2.36
N PHE A 108 11.45 -2.46 -2.75
CA PHE A 108 11.71 -3.78 -2.18
C PHE A 108 13.14 -4.26 -2.49
N ARG A 109 13.80 -4.81 -1.47
CA ARG A 109 15.13 -5.42 -1.57
C ARG A 109 15.17 -6.74 -0.82
N HIS A 110 15.83 -7.73 -1.41
CA HIS A 110 16.21 -8.93 -0.68
C HIS A 110 17.72 -8.91 -0.41
N VAL A 111 18.07 -9.08 0.86
CA VAL A 111 19.46 -9.19 1.34
C VAL A 111 19.58 -10.55 2.04
N ALA A 112 20.72 -11.21 1.92
CA ALA A 112 20.89 -12.50 2.59
C ALA A 112 20.54 -12.40 4.09
N CYS A 113 19.82 -13.38 4.60
CA CYS A 113 19.41 -13.40 6.01
C CYS A 113 20.64 -13.32 6.93
N GLY A 114 20.63 -12.37 7.87
CA GLY A 114 21.76 -12.10 8.77
C GLY A 114 22.84 -11.16 8.20
N ALA A 115 22.84 -10.87 6.89
CA ALA A 115 23.75 -9.89 6.33
C ALA A 115 23.30 -8.46 6.62
N THR A 116 24.27 -7.55 6.75
CA THR A 116 24.01 -6.12 6.91
C THR A 116 23.67 -5.52 5.54
N PRO A 117 22.51 -4.87 5.36
CA PRO A 117 22.17 -4.19 4.12
C PRO A 117 23.10 -3.00 3.87
N SER A 118 23.30 -2.66 2.60
CA SER A 118 24.08 -1.48 2.19
C SER A 118 23.34 -0.15 2.37
N PHE A 119 22.05 -0.19 2.66
CA PHE A 119 21.18 0.95 2.97
C PHE A 119 20.93 1.02 4.48
N ARG A 120 20.58 2.20 4.96
CA ARG A 120 20.37 2.51 6.39
C ARG A 120 19.09 3.35 6.55
N GLY A 121 19.04 4.22 7.54
CA GLY A 121 17.93 5.11 7.81
C GLY A 121 16.70 4.35 8.33
N GLY A 122 15.50 4.76 7.91
CA GLY A 122 14.23 4.17 8.31
C GLY A 122 13.89 2.84 7.65
N SER A 123 14.79 2.24 6.84
CA SER A 123 14.51 1.03 6.07
C SER A 123 13.91 -0.10 6.89
N GLU A 124 12.84 -0.68 6.41
CA GLU A 124 12.03 -1.63 7.15
C GLU A 124 12.40 -3.09 6.85
N ALA A 125 12.73 -3.84 7.89
CA ALA A 125 12.84 -5.30 7.85
C ALA A 125 11.44 -5.91 7.85
N LEU A 126 10.83 -6.10 6.67
CA LEU A 126 9.41 -6.42 6.51
C LEU A 126 8.99 -7.67 7.29
N TRP A 127 9.88 -8.66 7.42
CA TRP A 127 9.57 -9.90 8.16
C TRP A 127 9.47 -9.72 9.68
N ARG A 128 9.83 -8.56 10.22
CA ARG A 128 9.78 -8.28 11.67
C ARG A 128 8.46 -7.65 12.10
N ALA A 129 7.70 -7.08 11.20
CA ALA A 129 6.42 -6.43 11.50
C ALA A 129 5.27 -7.48 11.51
N THR A 130 5.31 -8.38 12.48
CA THR A 130 4.50 -9.61 12.54
C THR A 130 2.98 -9.39 12.65
N VAL A 131 2.53 -8.20 12.99
CA VAL A 131 1.11 -7.83 13.00
C VAL A 131 0.76 -7.04 11.74
N ALA A 132 1.48 -5.96 11.46
CA ALA A 132 1.19 -5.06 10.35
C ALA A 132 1.35 -5.74 8.98
N TYR A 133 2.38 -6.57 8.82
CA TYR A 133 2.76 -7.13 7.51
C TYR A 133 2.40 -8.62 7.36
N ARG A 134 1.35 -9.05 8.09
CA ARG A 134 0.75 -10.36 7.78
C ARG A 134 0.30 -10.41 6.33
N GLU A 135 -0.30 -9.31 5.84
CA GLU A 135 -0.51 -9.02 4.42
C GLU A 135 -0.37 -7.51 4.19
N LEU A 136 0.23 -7.13 3.07
CA LEU A 136 0.31 -5.74 2.65
C LEU A 136 0.31 -5.58 1.13
N ALA A 137 -0.19 -4.44 0.65
CA ALA A 137 -0.03 -3.98 -0.73
C ALA A 137 0.70 -2.64 -0.74
N VAL A 138 1.57 -2.45 -1.74
CA VAL A 138 2.29 -1.18 -1.91
C VAL A 138 1.36 -0.15 -2.53
N VAL A 139 1.30 1.03 -1.94
CA VAL A 139 0.75 2.23 -2.57
C VAL A 139 1.88 2.91 -3.33
N GLU A 140 1.74 3.02 -4.65
CA GLU A 140 2.81 3.53 -5.53
C GLU A 140 2.98 5.06 -5.40
N TYR A 141 3.16 5.50 -4.16
CA TYR A 141 3.53 6.87 -3.85
C TYR A 141 5.06 7.02 -3.97
N ASN A 142 5.51 7.99 -4.74
CA ASN A 142 6.94 8.31 -4.91
C ASN A 142 7.81 7.10 -5.32
N THR A 143 7.32 6.21 -6.17
CA THR A 143 8.03 4.98 -6.56
C THR A 143 8.69 5.06 -7.94
N ALA A 144 8.15 5.86 -8.88
CA ALA A 144 8.62 5.86 -10.27
C ALA A 144 8.53 7.25 -10.93
N PRO A 145 9.59 8.05 -10.94
CA PRO A 145 10.86 7.86 -10.23
C PRO A 145 10.73 8.23 -8.75
N ALA A 146 11.44 7.52 -7.88
CA ALA A 146 11.53 7.88 -6.47
C ALA A 146 12.38 9.14 -6.29
N VAL A 147 11.85 10.12 -5.57
CA VAL A 147 12.55 11.38 -5.23
C VAL A 147 12.94 11.33 -3.76
N PRO A 148 14.24 11.33 -3.41
CA PRO A 148 14.69 11.30 -2.03
C PRO A 148 14.06 12.39 -1.15
N GLY A 149 13.62 12.01 0.05
CA GLY A 149 13.00 12.93 1.02
C GLY A 149 11.52 13.26 0.79
N ARG A 150 10.93 12.80 -0.31
CA ARG A 150 9.49 12.97 -0.55
C ARG A 150 8.60 11.93 0.16
N GLY A 151 9.21 11.00 0.87
CA GLY A 151 8.52 9.92 1.56
C GLY A 151 8.65 8.57 0.84
N SER A 152 8.63 7.50 1.61
CA SER A 152 8.78 6.11 1.19
C SER A 152 7.89 5.19 2.01
N GLY A 153 7.81 3.91 1.64
CA GLY A 153 7.18 2.87 2.45
C GLY A 153 5.69 3.08 2.71
N ILE A 154 4.93 3.62 1.76
CA ILE A 154 3.48 3.78 1.93
C ILE A 154 2.77 2.49 1.54
N PHE A 155 2.18 1.83 2.55
CA PHE A 155 1.51 0.55 2.39
C PHE A 155 0.04 0.61 2.79
N LEU A 156 -0.73 -0.31 2.25
CA LEU A 156 -2.03 -0.72 2.75
C LEU A 156 -1.83 -2.03 3.50
N HIS A 157 -2.00 -2.04 4.84
CA HIS A 157 -1.61 -3.16 5.71
C HIS A 157 -2.60 -3.45 6.84
N ALA A 158 -2.36 -4.50 7.64
CA ALA A 158 -3.21 -4.86 8.77
C ALA A 158 -3.07 -3.83 9.92
N ASP A 159 -4.22 -3.48 10.52
CA ASP A 159 -4.28 -2.52 11.64
C ASP A 159 -3.58 -3.08 12.89
N THR A 160 -2.76 -2.26 13.52
CA THR A 160 -2.06 -2.54 14.77
C THR A 160 -2.71 -1.88 15.99
N GLY A 161 -3.88 -1.26 15.81
CA GLY A 161 -4.60 -0.55 16.88
C GLY A 161 -4.20 0.92 17.05
N HIS A 162 -3.17 1.38 16.33
CA HIS A 162 -2.65 2.75 16.41
C HIS A 162 -2.64 3.44 15.04
N ALA A 163 -2.59 4.78 15.05
CA ALA A 163 -2.31 5.56 13.85
C ALA A 163 -0.95 5.14 13.25
N THR A 164 -0.82 5.22 11.92
CA THR A 164 0.37 4.77 11.20
C THR A 164 1.46 5.85 11.13
N ASN A 165 2.63 5.52 10.61
CA ASN A 165 3.68 6.49 10.29
C ASN A 165 3.49 7.14 8.90
N GLY A 166 2.39 6.83 8.20
CA GLY A 166 2.09 7.33 6.86
C GLY A 166 1.27 6.34 6.03
N CYS A 167 1.28 5.08 6.37
CA CYS A 167 0.51 4.03 5.71
C CYS A 167 -1.01 4.19 5.91
N VAL A 168 -1.77 3.37 5.20
CA VAL A 168 -3.20 3.13 5.45
C VAL A 168 -3.35 1.74 6.05
N SER A 169 -4.02 1.61 7.20
CA SER A 169 -4.28 0.31 7.79
C SER A 169 -5.77 0.01 7.94
N LEU A 170 -6.10 -1.28 7.89
CA LEU A 170 -7.46 -1.82 8.02
C LEU A 170 -7.48 -2.97 9.03
N PRO A 171 -8.61 -3.25 9.69
CA PRO A 171 -8.81 -4.54 10.34
C PRO A 171 -8.45 -5.67 9.38
N ARG A 172 -7.68 -6.65 9.86
CA ARG A 172 -7.09 -7.68 8.99
C ARG A 172 -8.11 -8.42 8.12
N ASN A 173 -9.30 -8.71 8.66
CA ASN A 173 -10.34 -9.39 7.90
C ASN A 173 -10.80 -8.56 6.69
N ASP A 174 -11.00 -7.26 6.88
CA ASP A 174 -11.39 -6.33 5.81
C ASP A 174 -10.27 -6.17 4.79
N LEU A 175 -9.02 -6.08 5.27
CA LEU A 175 -7.84 -6.03 4.40
C LEU A 175 -7.76 -7.27 3.50
N VAL A 176 -7.89 -8.48 4.03
CA VAL A 176 -7.83 -9.71 3.26
C VAL A 176 -8.96 -9.77 2.22
N VAL A 177 -10.17 -9.37 2.58
CA VAL A 177 -11.29 -9.26 1.61
C VAL A 177 -10.95 -8.30 0.48
N LEU A 178 -10.37 -7.14 0.81
CA LEU A 178 -9.91 -6.17 -0.19
C LEU A 178 -8.83 -6.76 -1.09
N LEU A 179 -7.75 -7.31 -0.51
CA LEU A 179 -6.59 -7.83 -1.26
C LEU A 179 -6.97 -8.96 -2.23
N ARG A 180 -7.89 -9.85 -1.83
CA ARG A 180 -8.43 -10.91 -2.71
C ARG A 180 -9.18 -10.36 -3.92
N ARG A 181 -9.74 -9.15 -3.78
CA ARG A 181 -10.52 -8.51 -4.85
C ARG A 181 -9.67 -7.61 -5.75
N LEU A 182 -8.49 -7.21 -5.31
CA LEU A 182 -7.60 -6.33 -6.09
C LEU A 182 -7.27 -6.94 -7.45
N ARG A 183 -7.25 -6.07 -8.46
CA ARG A 183 -6.89 -6.40 -9.85
C ARG A 183 -5.76 -5.51 -10.31
N PRO A 184 -4.99 -5.92 -11.33
CA PRO A 184 -4.05 -5.04 -12.00
C PRO A 184 -4.73 -3.74 -12.44
N GLY A 185 -4.09 -2.60 -12.21
CA GLY A 185 -4.63 -1.28 -12.52
C GLY A 185 -5.57 -0.68 -11.46
N ALA A 186 -5.74 -1.34 -10.30
CA ALA A 186 -6.43 -0.73 -9.16
C ALA A 186 -5.71 0.54 -8.71
N SER A 187 -6.49 1.57 -8.34
CA SER A 187 -5.95 2.81 -7.77
C SER A 187 -6.52 3.08 -6.39
N LEU A 188 -5.78 3.85 -5.60
CA LEU A 188 -6.16 4.29 -4.27
C LEU A 188 -6.09 5.82 -4.22
N THR A 189 -7.22 6.45 -3.86
CA THR A 189 -7.32 7.89 -3.63
C THR A 189 -7.42 8.16 -2.14
N ILE A 190 -6.55 9.02 -1.62
CA ILE A 190 -6.50 9.45 -0.22
C ILE A 190 -6.81 10.93 -0.16
N GLY A 191 -7.74 11.32 0.70
CA GLY A 191 -8.12 12.71 0.91
C GLY A 191 -8.76 12.95 2.28
N ALA A 192 -8.94 14.24 2.58
CA ALA A 192 -9.63 14.73 3.76
C ALA A 192 -10.65 15.82 3.35
#